data_49364fa3256b70c54d92d2524ce3d61a
#
_entry.id   49364fa3256b70c54d92d2524ce3d61a
#
_cell.length_a   1.000
_cell.length_b   1.000
_cell.length_c   1.000
_cell.angle_alpha   90.00
_cell.angle_beta   90.00
_cell.angle_gamma   90.00
#
_symmetry.space_group_name_H-M   'P 1'
#
loop_
_entity.id
_entity.type
_entity.pdbx_description
1 polymer ?
#
loop_
_entity_poly.entity_id
_entity_poly.type
_entity_poly.pdbx_seq_one_letter_code
_entity_poly.pdbx_strand_id
1 'polypeptide(L)'
;MQDRVALHERMAHAKWEAYAKVTETKYVTYGDEWIYAPDAVMMCPLFNGGVAQPMADLASDEVLAALAKHAPDGDTLTPEFRMWWKYMPDFRLVTPFDCIAAEWGFAVRDTYAGTLADGTVLELHEWDYVWTNEEGHITRWDWFVDSREWYPCLDVIGLDPDGLTYQSYTVNFLKQGGVGS
;
A
#
# COMPACT_ATOMS: atom_id res chain seq x y z
N MET A 1 25.23 17.85 3.97
CA MET A 1 24.75 16.49 4.29
C MET A 1 23.34 16.69 4.79
N GLN A 2 22.35 16.17 4.08
CA GLN A 2 20.95 16.24 4.52
C GLN A 2 20.83 15.38 5.77
N ASP A 3 20.09 15.87 6.76
CA ASP A 3 19.77 15.07 7.93
C ASP A 3 18.84 13.93 7.47
N ARG A 4 19.37 12.71 7.44
CA ARG A 4 18.65 11.52 6.94
C ARG A 4 17.46 11.18 7.81
N VAL A 5 17.58 11.37 9.12
CA VAL A 5 16.46 11.12 10.04
C VAL A 5 15.32 12.08 9.71
N ALA A 6 15.62 13.37 9.53
CA ALA A 6 14.58 14.35 9.15
C ALA A 6 13.98 14.08 7.76
N LEU A 7 14.76 13.55 6.80
CA LEU A 7 14.20 13.10 5.52
C LEU A 7 13.21 11.95 5.74
N HIS A 8 13.59 10.94 6.51
CA HIS A 8 12.77 9.76 6.76
C HIS A 8 11.49 10.10 7.55
N GLU A 9 11.56 11.03 8.51
CA GLU A 9 10.37 11.55 9.18
C GLU A 9 9.40 12.21 8.20
N ARG A 10 9.89 13.03 7.26
CA ARG A 10 9.04 13.64 6.23
C ARG A 10 8.43 12.62 5.29
N MET A 11 9.21 11.62 4.84
CA MET A 11 8.69 10.54 3.97
C MET A 11 7.60 9.74 4.68
N ALA A 12 7.82 9.36 5.94
CA ALA A 12 6.84 8.64 6.75
C ALA A 12 5.56 9.47 6.96
N HIS A 13 5.71 10.77 7.26
CA HIS A 13 4.59 11.68 7.43
C HIS A 13 3.81 11.88 6.14
N ALA A 14 4.48 12.03 5.00
CA ALA A 14 3.85 12.19 3.69
C ALA A 14 3.02 10.95 3.31
N LYS A 15 3.54 9.75 3.57
CA LYS A 15 2.79 8.49 3.38
C LYS A 15 1.53 8.48 4.24
N TRP A 16 1.68 8.68 5.55
CA TRP A 16 0.55 8.66 6.47
C TRP A 16 -0.49 9.74 6.11
N GLU A 17 -0.06 10.95 5.79
CA GLU A 17 -0.95 12.06 5.42
C GLU A 17 -1.73 11.77 4.14
N ALA A 18 -1.10 11.12 3.16
CA ALA A 18 -1.76 10.70 1.92
C ALA A 18 -2.96 9.79 2.21
N TYR A 19 -2.79 8.82 3.10
CA TYR A 19 -3.87 7.93 3.52
C TYR A 19 -4.87 8.59 4.46
N ALA A 20 -4.42 9.41 5.40
CA ALA A 20 -5.31 10.11 6.32
C ALA A 20 -6.28 11.06 5.59
N LYS A 21 -5.84 11.65 4.48
CA LYS A 21 -6.62 12.60 3.69
C LYS A 21 -7.36 11.98 2.49
N VAL A 22 -7.17 10.69 2.20
CA VAL A 22 -7.71 10.08 0.97
C VAL A 22 -9.23 10.16 0.87
N THR A 23 -9.94 10.11 1.99
CA THR A 23 -11.41 10.28 2.02
C THR A 23 -11.86 11.67 1.59
N GLU A 24 -11.02 12.70 1.76
CA GLU A 24 -11.28 14.09 1.38
C GLU A 24 -10.79 14.36 -0.04
N THR A 25 -9.53 14.02 -0.32
CA THR A 25 -8.86 14.31 -1.59
C THR A 25 -9.32 13.40 -2.72
N LYS A 26 -9.78 12.18 -2.38
CA LYS A 26 -10.07 11.09 -3.33
C LYS A 26 -8.86 10.67 -4.17
N TYR A 27 -7.66 10.96 -3.69
CA TYR A 27 -6.39 10.69 -4.35
C TYR A 27 -5.30 10.39 -3.33
N VAL A 28 -4.39 9.47 -3.65
CA VAL A 28 -3.24 9.09 -2.83
C VAL A 28 -1.95 9.41 -3.57
N THR A 29 -1.04 10.14 -2.92
CA THR A 29 0.33 10.35 -3.39
C THR A 29 1.27 10.53 -2.22
N TYR A 30 2.45 9.92 -2.30
CA TYR A 30 3.46 10.01 -1.23
C TYR A 30 4.42 11.20 -1.40
N GLY A 31 4.23 12.03 -2.43
CA GLY A 31 5.09 13.19 -2.71
C GLY A 31 6.39 12.84 -3.45
N ASP A 32 7.18 13.89 -3.73
CA ASP A 32 8.35 13.81 -4.61
C ASP A 32 9.56 13.10 -3.99
N GLU A 33 9.59 12.94 -2.65
CA GLU A 33 10.68 12.26 -1.94
C GLU A 33 10.53 10.72 -1.98
N TRP A 34 9.40 10.19 -2.47
CA TRP A 34 9.13 8.75 -2.55
C TRP A 34 9.66 8.16 -3.87
N ILE A 35 10.96 7.91 -3.90
CA ILE A 35 11.68 7.42 -5.09
C ILE A 35 12.26 6.03 -4.81
N TYR A 36 12.01 5.08 -5.70
CA TYR A 36 12.61 3.75 -5.60
C TYR A 36 13.96 3.69 -6.29
N ALA A 37 14.93 2.99 -5.66
CA ALA A 37 16.16 2.59 -6.33
C ALA A 37 15.83 1.55 -7.43
N PRO A 38 16.65 1.45 -8.49
CA PRO A 38 16.38 0.51 -9.60
C PRO A 38 16.31 -0.96 -9.19
N ASP A 39 16.99 -1.31 -8.10
CA ASP A 39 17.06 -2.67 -7.53
C ASP A 39 16.22 -2.83 -6.26
N ALA A 40 15.28 -1.91 -6.02
CA ALA A 40 14.40 -1.94 -4.87
C ALA A 40 13.59 -3.24 -4.82
N VAL A 41 13.39 -3.76 -3.61
CA VAL A 41 12.58 -4.95 -3.36
C VAL A 41 11.41 -4.63 -2.42
N MET A 42 10.35 -5.42 -2.56
CA MET A 42 9.18 -5.36 -1.67
C MET A 42 8.87 -6.73 -1.10
N MET A 43 8.45 -6.79 0.16
CA MET A 43 8.02 -8.01 0.82
C MET A 43 6.76 -7.78 1.64
N CYS A 44 5.83 -8.72 1.56
CA CYS A 44 4.69 -8.84 2.48
C CYS A 44 4.43 -10.33 2.73
N PRO A 45 4.20 -10.74 3.98
CA PRO A 45 3.94 -12.14 4.31
C PRO A 45 2.73 -12.76 3.60
N LEU A 46 1.75 -11.95 3.18
CA LEU A 46 0.56 -12.41 2.45
C LEU A 46 0.84 -12.75 0.99
N PHE A 47 1.84 -12.14 0.40
CA PHE A 47 2.07 -12.24 -1.04
C PHE A 47 3.30 -13.07 -1.35
N ASN A 48 3.26 -13.81 -2.45
CA ASN A 48 4.39 -14.55 -2.99
C ASN A 48 5.05 -15.49 -1.95
N GLY A 49 4.26 -16.01 -0.99
CA GLY A 49 4.75 -16.84 0.10
C GLY A 49 5.70 -16.12 1.07
N GLY A 50 5.61 -14.79 1.19
CA GLY A 50 6.46 -13.96 2.05
C GLY A 50 7.88 -13.76 1.50
N VAL A 51 8.13 -14.08 0.23
CA VAL A 51 9.43 -13.90 -0.42
C VAL A 51 9.52 -12.48 -0.98
N ALA A 52 10.65 -11.80 -0.68
CA ALA A 52 10.90 -10.48 -1.26
C ALA A 52 10.97 -10.53 -2.79
N GLN A 53 10.32 -9.58 -3.45
CA GLN A 53 10.24 -9.48 -4.90
C GLN A 53 10.90 -8.18 -5.36
N PRO A 54 11.67 -8.17 -6.46
CA PRO A 54 12.08 -6.91 -7.09
C PRO A 54 10.86 -6.06 -7.47
N MET A 55 10.90 -4.77 -7.19
CA MET A 55 9.82 -3.85 -7.58
C MET A 55 9.57 -3.87 -9.08
N ALA A 56 10.61 -4.08 -9.90
CA ALA A 56 10.49 -4.22 -11.34
C ALA A 56 9.62 -5.41 -11.77
N ASP A 57 9.64 -6.52 -11.01
CA ASP A 57 8.88 -7.74 -11.33
C ASP A 57 7.38 -7.59 -11.00
N LEU A 58 7.00 -6.56 -10.23
CA LEU A 58 5.60 -6.27 -9.94
C LEU A 58 4.86 -5.75 -11.18
N ALA A 59 5.57 -5.18 -12.15
CA ALA A 59 5.03 -4.67 -13.41
C ALA A 59 4.95 -5.77 -14.49
N SER A 60 4.27 -6.88 -14.19
CA SER A 60 4.01 -7.94 -15.17
C SER A 60 3.14 -7.44 -16.34
N ASP A 61 3.16 -8.15 -17.47
CA ASP A 61 2.32 -7.80 -18.63
C ASP A 61 0.83 -7.68 -18.26
N GLU A 62 0.34 -8.52 -17.35
CA GLU A 62 -1.04 -8.46 -16.87
C GLU A 62 -1.31 -7.19 -16.05
N VAL A 63 -0.41 -6.81 -15.17
CA VAL A 63 -0.49 -5.57 -14.39
C VAL A 63 -0.43 -4.36 -15.31
N LEU A 64 0.51 -4.33 -16.27
CA LEU A 64 0.64 -3.25 -17.23
C LEU A 64 -0.62 -3.10 -18.10
N ALA A 65 -1.22 -4.20 -18.55
CA ALA A 65 -2.48 -4.19 -19.28
C ALA A 65 -3.65 -3.67 -18.42
N ALA A 66 -3.71 -4.07 -17.15
CA ALA A 66 -4.72 -3.58 -16.21
C ALA A 66 -4.54 -2.08 -15.91
N LEU A 67 -3.30 -1.61 -15.71
CA LEU A 67 -2.99 -0.19 -15.54
C LEU A 67 -3.44 0.63 -16.75
N ALA A 68 -3.03 0.24 -17.95
CA ALA A 68 -3.40 0.95 -19.17
C ALA A 68 -4.92 1.09 -19.36
N LYS A 69 -5.68 0.11 -18.87
CA LYS A 69 -7.13 0.08 -18.98
C LYS A 69 -7.86 0.81 -17.86
N HIS A 70 -7.41 0.65 -16.62
CA HIS A 70 -8.15 1.04 -15.42
C HIS A 70 -7.51 2.19 -14.62
N ALA A 71 -6.24 2.50 -14.88
CA ALA A 71 -5.50 3.61 -14.28
C ALA A 71 -4.54 4.23 -15.30
N PRO A 72 -5.06 4.84 -16.41
CA PRO A 72 -4.24 5.34 -17.52
C PRO A 72 -3.34 6.52 -17.13
N ASP A 73 -3.59 7.18 -16.00
CA ASP A 73 -2.78 8.21 -15.37
C ASP A 73 -1.61 7.64 -14.53
N GLY A 74 -1.54 6.30 -14.38
CA GLY A 74 -0.52 5.62 -13.61
C GLY A 74 -0.76 5.58 -12.09
N ASP A 75 -1.89 6.12 -11.61
CA ASP A 75 -2.27 6.05 -10.20
C ASP A 75 -2.67 4.62 -9.83
N THR A 76 -1.84 3.97 -9.02
CA THR A 76 -2.11 2.60 -8.51
C THR A 76 -2.70 2.59 -7.11
N LEU A 77 -2.54 3.66 -6.34
CA LEU A 77 -2.92 3.70 -4.92
C LEU A 77 -4.39 4.06 -4.72
N THR A 78 -4.89 5.04 -5.45
CA THR A 78 -6.31 5.45 -5.33
C THR A 78 -7.29 4.35 -5.76
N PRO A 79 -7.05 3.53 -6.82
CA PRO A 79 -7.91 2.38 -7.13
C PRO A 79 -8.06 1.38 -6.00
N GLU A 80 -7.04 1.15 -5.19
CA GLU A 80 -7.11 0.27 -4.04
C GLU A 80 -8.12 0.78 -3.01
N PHE A 81 -8.06 2.07 -2.64
CA PHE A 81 -9.06 2.66 -1.75
C PHE A 81 -10.47 2.68 -2.34
N ARG A 82 -10.61 2.95 -3.63
CA ARG A 82 -11.92 2.89 -4.31
C ARG A 82 -12.50 1.48 -4.29
N MET A 83 -11.66 0.45 -4.42
CA MET A 83 -12.10 -0.94 -4.24
C MET A 83 -12.63 -1.16 -2.81
N TRP A 84 -11.89 -0.77 -1.77
CA TRP A 84 -12.32 -0.92 -0.38
C TRP A 84 -13.63 -0.18 -0.10
N TRP A 85 -13.83 1.02 -0.63
CA TRP A 85 -15.07 1.79 -0.45
C TRP A 85 -16.32 1.14 -1.07
N LYS A 86 -16.18 0.22 -2.02
CA LYS A 86 -17.34 -0.55 -2.53
C LYS A 86 -17.92 -1.49 -1.48
N TYR A 87 -17.06 -2.04 -0.64
CA TYR A 87 -17.44 -3.02 0.38
C TYR A 87 -17.62 -2.38 1.76
N MET A 88 -16.83 -1.37 2.06
CA MET A 88 -16.79 -0.61 3.30
C MET A 88 -16.76 0.89 2.99
N PRO A 89 -17.90 1.54 2.79
CA PRO A 89 -17.95 2.95 2.37
C PRO A 89 -17.26 3.94 3.32
N ASP A 90 -17.08 3.55 4.58
CA ASP A 90 -16.40 4.30 5.64
C ASP A 90 -14.94 3.89 5.84
N PHE A 91 -14.38 3.03 4.96
CA PHE A 91 -12.99 2.57 5.05
C PHE A 91 -12.01 3.74 5.05
N ARG A 92 -11.17 3.80 6.07
CA ARG A 92 -10.22 4.89 6.30
C ARG A 92 -9.09 4.49 7.23
N LEU A 93 -8.01 5.25 7.20
CA LEU A 93 -6.97 5.24 8.23
C LEU A 93 -7.55 5.77 9.56
N VAL A 94 -7.33 5.05 10.66
CA VAL A 94 -7.87 5.40 11.99
C VAL A 94 -6.79 5.66 13.04
N THR A 95 -5.53 5.29 12.79
CA THR A 95 -4.40 5.58 13.70
C THR A 95 -3.88 7.01 13.55
N PRO A 96 -3.48 7.67 14.64
CA PRO A 96 -2.66 8.87 14.57
C PRO A 96 -1.29 8.53 13.95
N PHE A 97 -0.61 9.56 13.44
CA PHE A 97 0.76 9.41 12.95
C PHE A 97 1.67 8.83 14.06
N ASP A 98 2.31 7.71 13.74
CA ASP A 98 3.23 7.01 14.63
C ASP A 98 4.36 6.41 13.79
N CYS A 99 5.57 6.96 13.92
CA CYS A 99 6.72 6.50 13.16
C CYS A 99 8.00 6.43 14.00
N ILE A 100 8.90 5.58 13.54
CA ILE A 100 10.29 5.50 14.00
C ILE A 100 11.17 5.84 12.81
N ALA A 101 11.83 6.99 12.82
CA ALA A 101 12.81 7.37 11.82
C ALA A 101 14.23 7.18 12.35
N ALA A 102 15.13 6.68 11.49
CA ALA A 102 16.52 6.39 11.80
C ALA A 102 17.41 6.61 10.56
N GLU A 103 18.72 6.46 10.69
CA GLU A 103 19.67 6.61 9.58
C GLU A 103 19.45 5.59 8.43
N TRP A 104 18.91 4.42 8.75
CA TRP A 104 18.65 3.36 7.77
C TRP A 104 17.37 3.55 6.96
N GLY A 105 16.40 4.34 7.48
CA GLY A 105 15.07 4.48 6.92
C GLY A 105 14.05 4.79 8.01
N PHE A 106 12.84 4.27 7.87
CA PHE A 106 11.77 4.48 8.84
C PHE A 106 10.83 3.28 8.94
N ALA A 107 10.09 3.22 10.03
CA ALA A 107 8.91 2.39 10.19
C ALA A 107 7.71 3.27 10.51
N VAL A 108 6.55 2.97 9.92
CA VAL A 108 5.28 3.63 10.20
C VAL A 108 4.21 2.60 10.49
N ARG A 109 3.36 2.88 11.49
CA ARG A 109 2.23 2.04 11.84
C ARG A 109 0.95 2.65 11.32
N ASP A 110 0.22 1.86 10.55
CA ASP A 110 -1.09 2.22 10.03
C ASP A 110 -2.15 1.21 10.51
N THR A 111 -3.32 1.71 10.83
CA THR A 111 -4.51 0.88 11.07
C THR A 111 -5.64 1.45 10.26
N TYR A 112 -6.22 0.63 9.42
CA TYR A 112 -7.40 0.97 8.65
C TYR A 112 -8.61 0.30 9.27
N ALA A 113 -9.77 0.93 9.18
CA ALA A 113 -11.02 0.33 9.61
C ALA A 113 -12.14 0.67 8.64
N GLY A 114 -13.10 -0.23 8.52
CA GLY A 114 -14.30 -0.04 7.75
C GLY A 114 -15.43 -0.97 8.19
N THR A 115 -16.66 -0.65 7.79
CA THR A 115 -17.85 -1.39 8.16
C THR A 115 -18.49 -2.02 6.94
N LEU A 116 -18.65 -3.35 6.97
CA LEU A 116 -19.36 -4.12 5.96
C LEU A 116 -20.87 -3.85 5.99
N ALA A 117 -21.57 -4.22 4.93
CA ALA A 117 -23.03 -4.02 4.80
C ALA A 117 -23.86 -4.72 5.89
N ASP A 118 -23.35 -5.79 6.49
CA ASP A 118 -23.99 -6.52 7.60
C ASP A 118 -23.70 -5.90 8.98
N GLY A 119 -22.93 -4.82 9.04
CA GLY A 119 -22.51 -4.15 10.27
C GLY A 119 -21.24 -4.69 10.90
N THR A 120 -20.58 -5.68 10.29
CA THR A 120 -19.27 -6.19 10.75
C THR A 120 -18.21 -5.11 10.55
N VAL A 121 -17.49 -4.78 11.62
CA VAL A 121 -16.32 -3.89 11.55
C VAL A 121 -15.08 -4.73 11.31
N LEU A 122 -14.33 -4.37 10.27
CA LEU A 122 -13.01 -4.93 9.99
C LEU A 122 -11.94 -3.89 10.28
N GLU A 123 -10.87 -4.33 10.93
CA GLU A 123 -9.66 -3.54 11.17
C GLU A 123 -8.48 -4.26 10.55
N LEU A 124 -7.60 -3.49 9.91
CA LEU A 124 -6.37 -3.95 9.27
C LEU A 124 -5.20 -3.24 9.91
N HIS A 125 -4.40 -3.97 10.68
CA HIS A 125 -3.17 -3.45 11.27
C HIS A 125 -2.00 -3.78 10.38
N GLU A 126 -1.17 -2.77 10.13
CA GLU A 126 0.03 -2.92 9.33
C GLU A 126 1.20 -2.09 9.86
N TRP A 127 2.39 -2.55 9.52
CA TRP A 127 3.64 -1.87 9.75
C TRP A 127 4.43 -1.86 8.45
N ASP A 128 4.81 -0.68 8.01
CA ASP A 128 5.70 -0.49 6.90
C ASP A 128 7.11 -0.21 7.40
N TYR A 129 8.06 -1.00 6.95
CA TYR A 129 9.48 -0.76 7.13
C TYR A 129 10.08 -0.38 5.79
N VAL A 130 10.66 0.80 5.72
CA VAL A 130 11.23 1.36 4.49
C VAL A 130 12.69 1.67 4.69
N TRP A 131 13.55 1.05 3.90
CA TRP A 131 14.99 1.30 3.89
C TRP A 131 15.37 2.18 2.70
N THR A 132 16.34 3.07 2.90
CA THR A 132 16.85 3.94 1.84
C THR A 132 18.37 3.81 1.70
N ASN A 133 18.87 4.13 0.50
CA ASN A 133 20.32 4.30 0.24
C ASN A 133 20.79 5.71 0.69
N GLU A 134 22.06 6.03 0.39
CA GLU A 134 22.67 7.32 0.77
C GLU A 134 22.04 8.53 0.06
N GLU A 135 21.45 8.32 -1.13
CA GLU A 135 20.72 9.34 -1.88
C GLU A 135 19.28 9.55 -1.37
N GLY A 136 18.79 8.71 -0.45
CA GLY A 136 17.42 8.75 0.06
C GLY A 136 16.43 7.94 -0.78
N HIS A 137 16.91 7.18 -1.79
CA HIS A 137 16.03 6.33 -2.57
C HIS A 137 15.71 5.04 -1.83
N ILE A 138 14.46 4.59 -1.92
CA ILE A 138 13.96 3.38 -1.28
C ILE A 138 14.61 2.16 -1.92
N THR A 139 15.29 1.35 -1.12
CA THR A 139 15.92 0.10 -1.54
C THR A 139 15.12 -1.12 -1.12
N ARG A 140 14.31 -0.98 -0.08
CA ARG A 140 13.44 -2.05 0.41
C ARG A 140 12.22 -1.49 1.10
N TRP A 141 11.07 -2.13 0.88
CA TRP A 141 9.83 -1.88 1.60
C TRP A 141 9.25 -3.22 2.06
N ASP A 142 9.22 -3.43 3.37
CA ASP A 142 8.55 -4.57 3.97
C ASP A 142 7.21 -4.11 4.57
N TRP A 143 6.15 -4.69 4.08
CA TRP A 143 4.78 -4.43 4.50
C TRP A 143 4.28 -5.60 5.36
N PHE A 144 4.32 -5.44 6.68
CA PHE A 144 3.87 -6.44 7.64
C PHE A 144 2.41 -6.22 8.03
N VAL A 145 1.63 -7.29 7.97
CA VAL A 145 0.20 -7.30 8.26
C VAL A 145 -0.17 -8.50 9.13
N ASP A 146 -1.25 -8.41 9.91
CA ASP A 146 -1.84 -9.59 10.56
C ASP A 146 -2.70 -10.35 9.55
N SER A 147 -2.26 -11.54 9.16
CA SER A 147 -2.98 -12.37 8.18
C SER A 147 -4.40 -12.75 8.63
N ARG A 148 -4.64 -12.86 9.94
CA ARG A 148 -5.97 -13.18 10.47
C ARG A 148 -6.97 -12.05 10.25
N GLU A 149 -6.50 -10.81 10.19
CA GLU A 149 -7.32 -9.63 9.88
C GLU A 149 -7.51 -9.48 8.37
N TRP A 150 -6.46 -9.77 7.61
CA TRP A 150 -6.48 -9.66 6.16
C TRP A 150 -7.28 -10.74 5.45
N TYR A 151 -7.28 -12.00 5.94
CA TYR A 151 -8.01 -13.09 5.28
C TYR A 151 -9.51 -12.81 5.11
N PRO A 152 -10.26 -12.33 6.13
CA PRO A 152 -11.65 -11.92 5.93
C PRO A 152 -11.82 -10.80 4.90
N CYS A 153 -10.86 -9.87 4.83
CA CYS A 153 -10.90 -8.78 3.85
C CYS A 153 -10.64 -9.27 2.43
N LEU A 154 -9.69 -10.21 2.25
CA LEU A 154 -9.42 -10.84 0.96
C LEU A 154 -10.65 -11.61 0.45
N ASP A 155 -11.34 -12.34 1.33
CA ASP A 155 -12.58 -13.04 0.99
C ASP A 155 -13.67 -12.08 0.47
N VAL A 156 -13.84 -10.93 1.13
CA VAL A 156 -14.79 -9.88 0.72
C VAL A 156 -14.51 -9.38 -0.68
N ILE A 157 -13.25 -9.21 -1.08
CA ILE A 157 -12.87 -8.76 -2.42
C ILE A 157 -12.68 -9.90 -3.43
N GLY A 158 -12.98 -11.14 -3.03
CA GLY A 158 -12.96 -12.31 -3.90
C GLY A 158 -11.57 -12.83 -4.22
N LEU A 159 -10.61 -12.69 -3.29
CA LEU A 159 -9.25 -13.23 -3.42
C LEU A 159 -9.01 -14.37 -2.44
N ASP A 160 -8.44 -15.45 -2.95
CA ASP A 160 -7.94 -16.56 -2.15
C ASP A 160 -6.54 -16.20 -1.62
N PRO A 161 -6.28 -16.31 -0.30
CA PRO A 161 -4.95 -16.11 0.24
C PRO A 161 -3.94 -17.16 -0.24
N ASP A 162 -4.40 -18.37 -0.61
CA ASP A 162 -3.53 -19.41 -1.12
C ASP A 162 -3.02 -19.07 -2.53
N GLY A 163 -1.70 -18.89 -2.63
CA GLY A 163 -1.04 -18.52 -3.89
C GLY A 163 -1.22 -17.04 -4.28
N LEU A 164 -1.67 -16.20 -3.34
CA LEU A 164 -1.80 -14.76 -3.58
C LEU A 164 -0.45 -14.13 -3.93
N THR A 165 -0.45 -13.33 -4.99
CA THR A 165 0.71 -12.55 -5.45
C THR A 165 0.39 -11.07 -5.48
N TYR A 166 1.44 -10.22 -5.43
CA TYR A 166 1.25 -8.78 -5.65
C TYR A 166 0.55 -8.49 -6.95
N GLN A 167 0.94 -9.20 -8.03
CA GLN A 167 0.37 -9.01 -9.35
C GLN A 167 -1.14 -9.30 -9.35
N SER A 168 -1.56 -10.43 -8.76
CA SER A 168 -2.98 -10.79 -8.69
C SER A 168 -3.79 -9.82 -7.84
N TYR A 169 -3.23 -9.35 -6.72
CA TYR A 169 -3.85 -8.33 -5.88
C TYR A 169 -3.98 -7.01 -6.62
N THR A 170 -2.90 -6.54 -7.25
CA THR A 170 -2.88 -5.30 -8.04
C THR A 170 -3.90 -5.33 -9.17
N VAL A 171 -3.94 -6.41 -9.93
CA VAL A 171 -4.92 -6.58 -11.03
C VAL A 171 -6.35 -6.57 -10.49
N ASN A 172 -6.58 -7.17 -9.31
CA ASN A 172 -7.91 -7.19 -8.68
C ASN A 172 -8.37 -5.78 -8.31
N PHE A 173 -7.56 -5.01 -7.56
CA PHE A 173 -7.99 -3.68 -7.15
C PHE A 173 -8.08 -2.70 -8.33
N LEU A 174 -7.24 -2.82 -9.35
CA LEU A 174 -7.36 -2.02 -10.56
C LEU A 174 -8.68 -2.30 -11.29
N LYS A 175 -9.07 -3.57 -11.44
CA LYS A 175 -10.35 -3.95 -12.04
C LYS A 175 -11.55 -3.47 -11.23
N GLN A 176 -11.45 -3.44 -9.91
CA GLN A 176 -12.58 -3.10 -9.03
C GLN A 176 -12.68 -1.60 -8.72
N GLY A 177 -11.56 -0.88 -8.62
CA GLY A 177 -11.49 0.51 -8.18
C GLY A 177 -10.95 1.49 -9.23
N GLY A 178 -10.55 1.01 -10.40
CA GLY A 178 -10.05 1.83 -11.49
C GLY A 178 -11.13 2.63 -12.22
N VAL A 179 -10.71 3.49 -13.15
CA VAL A 179 -11.61 4.30 -13.97
C VAL A 179 -12.48 3.39 -14.84
N GLY A 180 -13.79 3.57 -14.80
CA GLY A 180 -14.75 2.77 -15.60
C GLY A 180 -15.10 1.41 -15.00
N SER A 181 -14.79 1.21 -13.72
CA SER A 181 -15.22 0.03 -12.94
C SER A 181 -16.59 0.25 -12.28
#